data_365b81762298130093ebb89d9c22b188
#
_entry.id   365b81762298130093ebb89d9c22b188
#
_cell.length_a   1.000
_cell.length_b   1.000
_cell.length_c   1.000
_cell.angle_alpha   90.00
_cell.angle_beta   90.00
_cell.angle_gamma   90.00
#
_symmetry.space_group_name_H-M   'P 1'
#
loop_
_entity.id
_entity.type
_entity.pdbx_description
1 polymer ?
#
loop_
_entity_poly.entity_id
_entity_poly.type
_entity_poly.pdbx_seq_one_letter_code
_entity_poly.pdbx_strand_id
1 'polypeptide(L)'
;LNEYIYKGVQVPLGFKKIEGLEHIDKVVDINQSPIGRTPRSNPATYCGVFSEIRSLFAATPEAQIRGYKPGRFSFNVVGGRCETCQGGGMRVIEMNFLPDVYVECETCQGKRFNRETLEIRFKGKSIADVLEMSINEACQFFESIPKIYRKLKMIQEVGLGYITLGQSSTTLSGGEAQRVKLASELGKKDTGKTFYILDEPTTGLHFEDIRVLLEVLNLLVEKGNTVLIIEHNLDVLKQVDYLIDIGPEGGQQGGQIVATGTPEEVIHSNQSHTAHFLKKELIKSKQLA
;
A
#
# COMPACT_ATOMS: atom_id res chain seq x y z
N LEU A 1 1.72 -20.21 10.72
CA LEU A 1 0.41 -19.72 10.25
C LEU A 1 0.17 -20.08 8.78
N ASN A 2 1.07 -19.75 7.86
CA ASN A 2 0.89 -20.05 6.43
C ASN A 2 0.69 -21.52 6.12
N GLU A 3 1.42 -22.43 6.80
CA GLU A 3 1.24 -23.87 6.67
C GLU A 3 -0.14 -24.32 7.16
N TYR A 4 -0.56 -23.81 8.32
CA TYR A 4 -1.85 -24.19 8.92
C TYR A 4 -3.05 -23.68 8.11
N ILE A 5 -3.02 -22.41 7.68
CA ILE A 5 -4.16 -21.75 7.02
C ILE A 5 -4.20 -22.10 5.52
N TYR A 6 -3.05 -22.08 4.85
CA TYR A 6 -2.99 -22.21 3.37
C TYR A 6 -2.42 -23.54 2.89
N LYS A 7 -2.04 -24.46 3.82
CA LYS A 7 -1.37 -25.73 3.50
C LYS A 7 -0.11 -25.49 2.64
N GLY A 8 0.61 -24.41 2.94
CA GLY A 8 1.78 -23.97 2.19
C GLY A 8 2.96 -24.95 2.29
N VAL A 9 3.83 -24.93 1.30
CA VAL A 9 5.00 -25.82 1.19
C VAL A 9 6.16 -25.38 2.12
N GLN A 10 6.09 -24.18 2.71
CA GLN A 10 7.15 -23.68 3.60
C GLN A 10 7.12 -24.42 4.94
N VAL A 11 8.22 -25.11 5.22
CA VAL A 11 8.41 -25.77 6.52
C VAL A 11 8.60 -24.70 7.60
N PRO A 12 7.81 -24.68 8.67
CA PRO A 12 7.98 -23.72 9.75
C PRO A 12 9.28 -23.97 10.51
N LEU A 13 9.84 -22.90 11.06
CA LEU A 13 10.92 -23.01 12.02
C LEU A 13 10.45 -23.80 13.26
N GLY A 14 11.38 -24.46 13.97
CA GLY A 14 11.05 -25.22 15.18
C GLY A 14 10.37 -24.36 16.24
N PHE A 15 9.22 -24.79 16.74
CA PHE A 15 8.47 -24.15 17.84
C PHE A 15 7.89 -25.23 18.75
N LYS A 16 7.62 -24.88 20.00
CA LYS A 16 7.05 -25.82 20.97
C LYS A 16 5.53 -25.96 20.83
N LYS A 17 4.82 -24.83 20.76
CA LYS A 17 3.35 -24.77 20.69
C LYS A 17 2.91 -23.41 20.14
N ILE A 18 1.80 -23.40 19.41
CA ILE A 18 1.06 -22.20 19.01
C ILE A 18 -0.39 -22.41 19.44
N GLU A 19 -0.96 -21.45 20.12
CA GLU A 19 -2.37 -21.42 20.56
C GLU A 19 -3.10 -20.28 19.86
N GLY A 20 -4.42 -20.35 19.73
CA GLY A 20 -5.26 -19.31 19.13
C GLY A 20 -5.35 -19.35 17.61
N LEU A 21 -4.88 -20.42 16.95
CA LEU A 21 -4.94 -20.54 15.48
C LEU A 21 -6.39 -20.58 14.97
N GLU A 22 -7.34 -20.99 15.78
CA GLU A 22 -8.78 -21.04 15.46
C GLU A 22 -9.42 -19.64 15.33
N HIS A 23 -8.75 -18.60 15.83
CA HIS A 23 -9.19 -17.22 15.73
C HIS A 23 -8.70 -16.52 14.46
N ILE A 24 -7.86 -17.17 13.65
CA ILE A 24 -7.24 -16.59 12.45
C ILE A 24 -7.63 -17.43 11.23
N ASP A 25 -8.22 -16.79 10.23
CA ASP A 25 -8.57 -17.42 8.96
C ASP A 25 -7.72 -16.93 7.78
N LYS A 26 -7.01 -15.82 7.94
CA LYS A 26 -6.17 -15.21 6.92
C LYS A 26 -4.94 -14.53 7.52
N VAL A 27 -3.81 -14.63 6.82
CA VAL A 27 -2.58 -13.88 7.14
C VAL A 27 -2.25 -12.97 5.97
N VAL A 28 -1.95 -11.72 6.26
CA VAL A 28 -1.56 -10.70 5.27
C VAL A 28 -0.24 -10.09 5.71
N ASP A 29 0.80 -10.35 4.93
CA ASP A 29 2.12 -9.73 5.10
C ASP A 29 2.19 -8.46 4.25
N ILE A 30 2.29 -7.31 4.89
CA ILE A 30 2.38 -5.98 4.28
C ILE A 30 3.82 -5.46 4.46
N ASN A 31 4.69 -5.92 3.59
CA ASN A 31 6.11 -5.56 3.57
C ASN A 31 6.40 -4.42 2.57
N GLN A 32 7.62 -3.90 2.59
CA GLN A 32 8.09 -2.82 1.74
C GLN A 32 8.49 -3.24 0.31
N SER A 33 8.27 -4.50 -0.07
CA SER A 33 8.57 -4.95 -1.43
C SER A 33 7.70 -4.20 -2.47
N PRO A 34 8.23 -3.95 -3.67
CA PRO A 34 7.48 -3.23 -4.71
C PRO A 34 6.14 -3.90 -5.04
N ILE A 35 5.12 -3.11 -5.39
CA ILE A 35 3.80 -3.60 -5.85
C ILE A 35 3.83 -4.20 -7.27
N GLY A 36 4.99 -4.14 -7.91
CA GLY A 36 5.26 -4.72 -9.22
C GLY A 36 6.67 -4.37 -9.67
N ARG A 37 7.17 -5.10 -10.68
CA ARG A 37 8.56 -4.97 -11.16
C ARG A 37 8.68 -4.24 -12.50
N THR A 38 7.58 -3.75 -13.05
CA THR A 38 7.57 -3.12 -14.38
C THR A 38 6.93 -1.74 -14.32
N PRO A 39 7.27 -0.81 -15.25
CA PRO A 39 6.64 0.50 -15.34
C PRO A 39 5.12 0.47 -15.57
N ARG A 40 4.56 -0.69 -15.93
CA ARG A 40 3.11 -0.89 -16.12
C ARG A 40 2.35 -1.13 -14.81
N SER A 41 3.05 -1.53 -13.76
CA SER A 41 2.47 -1.66 -12.43
C SER A 41 2.35 -0.27 -11.79
N ASN A 42 1.20 0.06 -11.26
CA ASN A 42 0.91 1.34 -10.63
C ASN A 42 -0.18 1.19 -9.56
N PRO A 43 -0.39 2.19 -8.69
CA PRO A 43 -1.41 2.16 -7.63
C PRO A 43 -2.81 1.87 -8.16
N ALA A 44 -3.21 2.49 -9.29
CA ALA A 44 -4.54 2.30 -9.88
C ALA A 44 -4.82 0.85 -10.30
N THR A 45 -3.82 0.16 -10.86
CA THR A 45 -3.95 -1.25 -11.25
C THR A 45 -3.91 -2.17 -10.04
N TYR A 46 -3.04 -1.90 -9.08
CA TYR A 46 -2.87 -2.73 -7.90
C TYR A 46 -4.12 -2.73 -7.01
N CYS A 47 -4.70 -1.56 -6.73
CA CYS A 47 -5.95 -1.43 -5.97
C CYS A 47 -7.21 -1.74 -6.79
N GLY A 48 -7.05 -2.10 -8.07
CA GLY A 48 -8.16 -2.49 -8.94
C GLY A 48 -9.12 -1.35 -9.31
N VAL A 49 -8.76 -0.08 -9.04
CA VAL A 49 -9.58 1.08 -9.42
C VAL A 49 -9.53 1.33 -10.93
N PHE A 50 -8.42 1.00 -11.59
CA PHE A 50 -8.27 1.20 -13.02
C PHE A 50 -9.27 0.39 -13.85
N SER A 51 -9.71 -0.78 -13.38
CA SER A 51 -10.74 -1.58 -14.05
C SER A 51 -12.09 -0.86 -14.11
N GLU A 52 -12.47 -0.17 -13.03
CA GLU A 52 -13.70 0.64 -12.98
C GLU A 52 -13.58 1.88 -13.87
N ILE A 53 -12.41 2.54 -13.87
CA ILE A 53 -12.15 3.70 -14.73
C ILE A 53 -12.25 3.30 -16.20
N ARG A 54 -11.66 2.18 -16.62
CA ARG A 54 -11.75 1.68 -18.00
C ARG A 54 -13.21 1.39 -18.40
N SER A 55 -13.98 0.80 -17.51
CA SER A 55 -15.40 0.53 -17.73
C SER A 55 -16.20 1.84 -17.90
N LEU A 56 -15.88 2.85 -17.12
CA LEU A 56 -16.48 4.18 -17.23
C LEU A 56 -16.19 4.85 -18.57
N PHE A 57 -14.92 4.82 -19.02
CA PHE A 57 -14.55 5.37 -20.33
C PHE A 57 -15.24 4.64 -21.48
N ALA A 58 -15.35 3.31 -21.41
CA ALA A 58 -16.06 2.52 -22.41
C ALA A 58 -17.57 2.80 -22.45
N ALA A 59 -18.15 3.31 -21.34
CA ALA A 59 -19.55 3.68 -21.27
C ALA A 59 -19.85 5.11 -21.78
N THR A 60 -18.82 5.89 -22.15
CA THR A 60 -19.03 7.22 -22.75
C THR A 60 -19.71 7.09 -24.12
N PRO A 61 -20.57 8.04 -24.51
CA PRO A 61 -21.29 7.98 -25.80
C PRO A 61 -20.34 7.83 -27.01
N GLU A 62 -19.25 8.58 -27.00
CA GLU A 62 -18.27 8.53 -28.09
C GLU A 62 -17.55 7.17 -28.18
N ALA A 63 -17.19 6.56 -27.05
CA ALA A 63 -16.61 5.23 -27.02
C ALA A 63 -17.59 4.17 -27.54
N GLN A 64 -18.87 4.28 -27.20
CA GLN A 64 -19.92 3.39 -27.67
C GLN A 64 -20.14 3.51 -29.17
N ILE A 65 -20.20 4.73 -29.72
CA ILE A 65 -20.31 4.99 -31.17
C ILE A 65 -19.16 4.34 -31.93
N ARG A 66 -17.93 4.42 -31.38
CA ARG A 66 -16.73 3.79 -31.99
C ARG A 66 -16.60 2.29 -31.67
N GLY A 67 -17.52 1.69 -30.91
CA GLY A 67 -17.47 0.28 -30.51
C GLY A 67 -16.32 -0.06 -29.54
N TYR A 68 -15.83 0.93 -28.79
CA TYR A 68 -14.70 0.75 -27.87
C TYR A 68 -15.16 0.08 -26.58
N LYS A 69 -14.55 -1.05 -26.25
CA LYS A 69 -14.78 -1.82 -25.04
C LYS A 69 -13.73 -1.48 -23.95
N PRO A 70 -13.91 -1.89 -22.68
CA PRO A 70 -12.95 -1.59 -21.61
C PRO A 70 -11.50 -2.01 -21.91
N GLY A 71 -11.28 -3.03 -22.75
CA GLY A 71 -9.95 -3.44 -23.21
C GLY A 71 -9.21 -2.36 -24.01
N ARG A 72 -9.93 -1.52 -24.77
CA ARG A 72 -9.35 -0.37 -25.51
C ARG A 72 -8.63 0.62 -24.59
N PHE A 73 -9.13 0.80 -23.38
CA PHE A 73 -8.61 1.70 -22.34
C PHE A 73 -7.58 1.02 -21.43
N SER A 74 -7.02 -0.12 -21.84
CA SER A 74 -5.95 -0.82 -21.13
C SER A 74 -4.62 -0.61 -21.82
N PHE A 75 -3.62 -0.10 -21.10
CA PHE A 75 -2.26 -0.01 -21.62
C PHE A 75 -1.53 -1.38 -21.68
N ASN A 76 -2.15 -2.46 -21.18
CA ASN A 76 -1.61 -3.82 -21.25
C ASN A 76 -2.15 -4.62 -22.44
N VAL A 77 -3.19 -4.13 -23.13
CA VAL A 77 -3.88 -4.85 -24.21
C VAL A 77 -3.63 -4.15 -25.54
N VAL A 78 -3.39 -4.93 -26.58
CA VAL A 78 -3.25 -4.45 -27.97
C VAL A 78 -4.54 -3.74 -28.43
N GLY A 79 -4.38 -2.71 -29.23
CA GLY A 79 -5.47 -1.96 -29.85
C GLY A 79 -5.66 -0.55 -29.32
N GLY A 80 -5.50 -0.31 -28.01
CA GLY A 80 -5.62 1.03 -27.43
C GLY A 80 -4.32 1.60 -26.90
N ARG A 81 -3.34 0.76 -26.63
CA ARG A 81 -2.01 1.17 -26.15
C ARG A 81 -1.14 1.75 -27.24
N CYS A 82 -0.14 2.52 -26.85
CA CYS A 82 0.97 2.88 -27.75
C CYS A 82 1.79 1.63 -28.07
N GLU A 83 1.90 1.27 -29.33
CA GLU A 83 2.65 0.07 -29.72
C GLU A 83 4.16 0.26 -29.65
N THR A 84 4.68 1.50 -29.77
CA THR A 84 6.12 1.80 -29.67
C THR A 84 6.67 1.45 -28.29
N CYS A 85 5.98 1.84 -27.19
CA CYS A 85 6.37 1.51 -25.83
C CYS A 85 5.54 0.36 -25.23
N GLN A 86 4.67 -0.23 -26.02
CA GLN A 86 3.75 -1.30 -25.61
C GLN A 86 2.95 -0.97 -24.33
N GLY A 87 2.59 0.31 -24.17
CA GLY A 87 1.83 0.80 -23.01
C GLY A 87 2.67 1.10 -21.76
N GLY A 88 3.99 0.98 -21.83
CA GLY A 88 4.88 1.30 -20.70
C GLY A 88 4.99 2.80 -20.43
N GLY A 89 4.78 3.65 -21.46
CA GLY A 89 5.01 5.09 -21.42
C GLY A 89 6.48 5.46 -21.56
N MET A 90 7.37 4.54 -21.29
CA MET A 90 8.83 4.67 -21.36
C MET A 90 9.43 3.60 -22.25
N ARG A 91 10.61 3.88 -22.80
CA ARG A 91 11.48 2.89 -23.46
C ARG A 91 12.64 2.58 -22.55
N VAL A 92 13.01 1.31 -22.47
CA VAL A 92 14.18 0.85 -21.75
C VAL A 92 15.37 0.87 -22.68
N ILE A 93 16.43 1.50 -22.28
CA ILE A 93 17.74 1.43 -22.93
C ILE A 93 18.59 0.51 -22.04
N GLU A 94 18.73 -0.73 -22.50
CA GLU A 94 19.54 -1.74 -21.80
C GLU A 94 21.03 -1.37 -21.90
N MET A 95 21.71 -1.33 -20.77
CA MET A 95 23.15 -1.03 -20.69
C MET A 95 23.87 -2.24 -20.09
N ASN A 96 24.82 -2.81 -20.86
CA ASN A 96 25.48 -4.08 -20.51
C ASN A 96 26.18 -4.13 -19.15
N PHE A 97 26.61 -3.00 -18.59
CA PHE A 97 27.36 -2.93 -17.32
C PHE A 97 26.81 -1.87 -16.33
N LEU A 98 25.76 -1.16 -16.71
CA LEU A 98 25.11 -0.12 -15.91
C LEU A 98 23.62 -0.45 -15.75
N PRO A 99 22.94 0.13 -14.74
CA PRO A 99 21.50 0.00 -14.64
C PRO A 99 20.78 0.52 -15.90
N ASP A 100 19.72 -0.17 -16.27
CA ASP A 100 18.87 0.23 -17.41
C ASP A 100 18.37 1.67 -17.27
N VAL A 101 18.41 2.41 -18.37
CA VAL A 101 17.91 3.77 -18.42
C VAL A 101 16.51 3.80 -19.02
N TYR A 102 15.59 4.44 -18.32
CA TYR A 102 14.21 4.62 -18.75
C TYR A 102 14.05 6.03 -19.35
N VAL A 103 13.75 6.11 -20.63
CA VAL A 103 13.47 7.36 -21.33
C VAL A 103 12.00 7.42 -21.75
N GLU A 104 11.43 8.61 -21.74
CA GLU A 104 10.05 8.83 -22.16
C GLU A 104 9.85 8.40 -23.62
N CYS A 105 8.72 7.76 -23.92
CA CYS A 105 8.39 7.32 -25.26
C CYS A 105 8.07 8.53 -26.16
N GLU A 106 8.87 8.79 -27.18
CA GLU A 106 8.70 9.90 -28.12
C GLU A 106 7.34 9.89 -28.82
N THR A 107 6.80 8.70 -29.14
CA THR A 107 5.54 8.54 -29.87
C THR A 107 4.33 8.95 -29.05
N CYS A 108 4.24 8.54 -27.78
CA CYS A 108 3.09 8.81 -26.92
C CYS A 108 3.38 9.85 -25.82
N GLN A 109 4.61 10.33 -25.71
CA GLN A 109 5.02 11.31 -24.69
C GLN A 109 4.53 10.91 -23.30
N GLY A 110 4.92 9.72 -22.86
CA GLY A 110 4.53 9.16 -21.55
C GLY A 110 3.09 8.69 -21.43
N LYS A 111 2.19 9.07 -22.33
CA LYS A 111 0.72 8.86 -22.22
C LYS A 111 0.24 7.42 -22.33
N ARG A 112 1.10 6.47 -22.73
CA ARG A 112 0.84 5.02 -22.78
C ARG A 112 -0.18 4.54 -23.82
N PHE A 113 -1.01 5.40 -24.38
CA PHE A 113 -2.09 5.08 -25.32
C PHE A 113 -1.84 5.67 -26.70
N ASN A 114 -2.51 5.12 -27.71
CA ASN A 114 -2.54 5.70 -29.04
C ASN A 114 -3.50 6.90 -29.10
N ARG A 115 -3.38 7.70 -30.16
CA ARG A 115 -4.09 8.95 -30.35
C ARG A 115 -5.62 8.77 -30.30
N GLU A 116 -6.14 7.75 -30.98
CA GLU A 116 -7.59 7.50 -31.08
C GLU A 116 -8.20 7.18 -29.72
N THR A 117 -7.47 6.47 -28.84
CA THR A 117 -7.91 6.20 -27.47
C THR A 117 -7.92 7.47 -26.62
N LEU A 118 -6.94 8.35 -26.82
CA LEU A 118 -6.81 9.62 -26.08
C LEU A 118 -7.87 10.66 -26.51
N GLU A 119 -8.50 10.52 -27.66
CA GLU A 119 -9.61 11.38 -28.10
C GLU A 119 -10.84 11.19 -27.23
N ILE A 120 -11.08 9.98 -26.69
CA ILE A 120 -12.20 9.72 -25.80
C ILE A 120 -12.01 10.44 -24.47
N ARG A 121 -13.01 11.25 -24.09
CA ARG A 121 -12.95 12.08 -22.90
C ARG A 121 -14.14 11.82 -21.95
N PHE A 122 -13.84 11.85 -20.66
CA PHE A 122 -14.82 11.89 -19.59
C PHE A 122 -14.62 13.16 -18.77
N LYS A 123 -15.65 14.00 -18.63
CA LYS A 123 -15.54 15.34 -18.01
C LYS A 123 -14.34 16.16 -18.56
N GLY A 124 -14.10 16.09 -19.88
CA GLY A 124 -13.02 16.81 -20.55
C GLY A 124 -11.60 16.19 -20.42
N LYS A 125 -11.43 15.12 -19.65
CA LYS A 125 -10.13 14.44 -19.43
C LYS A 125 -10.05 13.14 -20.22
N SER A 126 -8.90 12.87 -20.84
CA SER A 126 -8.56 11.58 -21.43
C SER A 126 -8.17 10.57 -20.34
N ILE A 127 -8.08 9.29 -20.71
CA ILE A 127 -7.64 8.25 -19.77
C ILE A 127 -6.20 8.46 -19.29
N ALA A 128 -5.34 9.06 -20.12
CA ALA A 128 -3.97 9.41 -19.72
C ALA A 128 -3.98 10.56 -18.71
N ASP A 129 -4.76 11.64 -18.96
CA ASP A 129 -4.90 12.74 -18.01
C ASP A 129 -5.39 12.26 -16.63
N VAL A 130 -6.25 11.25 -16.60
CA VAL A 130 -6.74 10.63 -15.36
C VAL A 130 -5.62 9.88 -14.63
N LEU A 131 -4.74 9.17 -15.35
CA LEU A 131 -3.60 8.48 -14.74
C LEU A 131 -2.55 9.45 -14.19
N GLU A 132 -2.47 10.67 -14.72
CA GLU A 132 -1.59 11.73 -14.25
C GLU A 132 -2.14 12.50 -13.03
N MET A 133 -3.43 12.34 -12.71
CA MET A 133 -4.01 12.97 -11.51
C MET A 133 -3.38 12.41 -10.24
N SER A 134 -3.11 13.26 -9.26
CA SER A 134 -2.91 12.82 -7.88
C SER A 134 -4.14 12.10 -7.34
N ILE A 135 -3.96 11.26 -6.32
CA ILE A 135 -5.09 10.60 -5.66
C ILE A 135 -6.09 11.62 -5.12
N ASN A 136 -5.62 12.76 -4.58
CA ASN A 136 -6.49 13.83 -4.10
C ASN A 136 -7.35 14.42 -5.22
N GLU A 137 -6.76 14.77 -6.36
CA GLU A 137 -7.48 15.28 -7.54
C GLU A 137 -8.45 14.24 -8.10
N ALA A 138 -8.02 12.98 -8.15
CA ALA A 138 -8.87 11.88 -8.62
C ALA A 138 -10.07 11.64 -7.69
N CYS A 139 -9.92 11.76 -6.36
CA CYS A 139 -11.04 11.70 -5.41
C CYS A 139 -12.10 12.78 -5.72
N GLN A 140 -11.65 14.01 -5.96
CA GLN A 140 -12.57 15.11 -6.31
C GLN A 140 -13.23 14.88 -7.69
N PHE A 141 -12.45 14.45 -8.67
CA PHE A 141 -12.93 14.21 -10.03
C PHE A 141 -13.99 13.11 -10.12
N PHE A 142 -13.82 12.03 -9.34
CA PHE A 142 -14.70 10.87 -9.30
C PHE A 142 -15.68 10.85 -8.12
N GLU A 143 -15.87 11.94 -7.40
CA GLU A 143 -16.74 12.02 -6.21
C GLU A 143 -18.15 11.48 -6.48
N SER A 144 -18.70 11.79 -7.66
CA SER A 144 -20.04 11.33 -8.09
C SER A 144 -20.12 9.86 -8.53
N ILE A 145 -18.99 9.11 -8.48
CA ILE A 145 -18.91 7.71 -8.94
C ILE A 145 -18.48 6.80 -7.78
N PRO A 146 -19.42 6.30 -6.97
CA PRO A 146 -19.11 5.63 -5.71
C PRO A 146 -18.16 4.44 -5.81
N LYS A 147 -18.20 3.66 -6.91
CA LYS A 147 -17.33 2.49 -7.13
C LYS A 147 -15.87 2.88 -7.28
N ILE A 148 -15.59 4.01 -7.93
CA ILE A 148 -14.23 4.54 -8.12
C ILE A 148 -13.82 5.29 -6.86
N TYR A 149 -14.67 6.21 -6.39
CA TYR A 149 -14.40 7.05 -5.24
C TYR A 149 -14.00 6.28 -3.99
N ARG A 150 -14.72 5.20 -3.64
CA ARG A 150 -14.40 4.38 -2.46
C ARG A 150 -12.98 3.80 -2.51
N LYS A 151 -12.56 3.30 -3.67
CA LYS A 151 -11.20 2.72 -3.84
C LYS A 151 -10.12 3.80 -3.77
N LEU A 152 -10.36 4.98 -4.34
CA LEU A 152 -9.46 6.12 -4.25
C LEU A 152 -9.36 6.65 -2.82
N LYS A 153 -10.48 6.73 -2.13
CA LYS A 153 -10.55 7.19 -0.74
C LYS A 153 -9.68 6.35 0.19
N MET A 154 -9.67 5.02 0.02
CA MET A 154 -8.79 4.13 0.79
C MET A 154 -7.31 4.42 0.56
N ILE A 155 -6.90 4.76 -0.68
CA ILE A 155 -5.51 5.14 -0.97
C ILE A 155 -5.19 6.50 -0.32
N GLN A 156 -6.15 7.42 -0.32
CA GLN A 156 -6.01 8.71 0.35
C GLN A 156 -5.88 8.56 1.88
N GLU A 157 -6.72 7.69 2.49
CA GLU A 157 -6.77 7.44 3.93
C GLU A 157 -5.49 6.83 4.51
N VAL A 158 -4.67 6.16 3.69
CA VAL A 158 -3.33 5.71 4.11
C VAL A 158 -2.24 6.75 3.90
N GLY A 159 -2.58 8.04 3.72
CA GLY A 159 -1.62 9.14 3.55
C GLY A 159 -0.99 9.22 2.14
N LEU A 160 -1.58 8.59 1.12
CA LEU A 160 -1.04 8.59 -0.25
C LEU A 160 -1.81 9.53 -1.20
N GLY A 161 -2.39 10.60 -0.67
CA GLY A 161 -3.14 11.57 -1.47
C GLY A 161 -2.32 12.29 -2.54
N TYR A 162 -1.02 12.39 -2.35
CA TYR A 162 -0.09 13.12 -3.23
C TYR A 162 0.45 12.32 -4.41
N ILE A 163 0.48 10.98 -4.36
CA ILE A 163 0.98 10.16 -5.47
C ILE A 163 0.02 10.20 -6.64
N THR A 164 0.52 9.98 -7.87
CA THR A 164 -0.34 9.92 -9.04
C THR A 164 -0.91 8.52 -9.26
N LEU A 165 -2.13 8.44 -9.81
CA LEU A 165 -2.81 7.18 -10.10
C LEU A 165 -1.98 6.23 -10.95
N GLY A 166 -1.33 6.76 -11.98
CA GLY A 166 -0.51 6.02 -12.93
C GLY A 166 0.97 5.96 -12.57
N GLN A 167 1.38 6.41 -11.38
CA GLN A 167 2.78 6.39 -10.95
C GLN A 167 3.37 4.99 -11.06
N SER A 168 4.51 4.86 -11.73
CA SER A 168 5.18 3.57 -11.87
C SER A 168 5.55 2.99 -10.50
N SER A 169 5.32 1.69 -10.33
CA SER A 169 5.76 0.98 -9.11
C SER A 169 7.26 1.06 -8.85
N THR A 170 8.06 1.28 -9.89
CA THR A 170 9.52 1.41 -9.79
C THR A 170 9.98 2.76 -9.23
N THR A 171 9.08 3.74 -9.17
CA THR A 171 9.35 5.09 -8.61
C THR A 171 8.74 5.29 -7.22
N LEU A 172 8.00 4.31 -6.71
CA LEU A 172 7.48 4.33 -5.36
C LEU A 172 8.58 3.94 -4.37
N SER A 173 8.65 4.64 -3.26
CA SER A 173 9.44 4.23 -2.10
C SER A 173 8.88 2.94 -1.48
N GLY A 174 9.70 2.24 -0.67
CA GLY A 174 9.24 1.04 0.04
C GLY A 174 8.01 1.30 0.92
N GLY A 175 7.99 2.42 1.65
CA GLY A 175 6.86 2.82 2.48
C GLY A 175 5.59 3.15 1.67
N GLU A 176 5.72 3.82 0.52
CA GLU A 176 4.58 4.06 -0.38
C GLU A 176 4.02 2.75 -0.94
N ALA A 177 4.89 1.84 -1.39
CA ALA A 177 4.47 0.52 -1.88
C ALA A 177 3.73 -0.28 -0.78
N GLN A 178 4.21 -0.24 0.46
CA GLN A 178 3.59 -0.87 1.61
C GLN A 178 2.19 -0.29 1.88
N ARG A 179 2.04 1.05 1.88
CA ARG A 179 0.73 1.69 2.08
C ARG A 179 -0.25 1.44 0.94
N VAL A 180 0.22 1.34 -0.32
CA VAL A 180 -0.64 0.91 -1.43
C VAL A 180 -1.17 -0.51 -1.19
N LYS A 181 -0.35 -1.44 -0.66
CA LYS A 181 -0.80 -2.78 -0.28
C LYS A 181 -1.85 -2.72 0.83
N LEU A 182 -1.61 -1.91 1.87
CA LEU A 182 -2.56 -1.71 2.96
C LEU A 182 -3.91 -1.16 2.43
N ALA A 183 -3.90 -0.13 1.60
CA ALA A 183 -5.11 0.42 0.97
C ALA A 183 -5.89 -0.64 0.16
N SER A 184 -5.15 -1.51 -0.56
CA SER A 184 -5.77 -2.62 -1.30
C SER A 184 -6.45 -3.63 -0.39
N GLU A 185 -5.86 -3.95 0.78
CA GLU A 185 -6.49 -4.87 1.76
C GLU A 185 -7.72 -4.25 2.43
N LEU A 186 -7.68 -2.96 2.79
CA LEU A 186 -8.84 -2.23 3.32
C LEU A 186 -10.06 -2.27 2.39
N GLY A 187 -9.83 -2.33 1.08
CA GLY A 187 -10.87 -2.43 0.05
C GLY A 187 -11.53 -3.80 -0.08
N LYS A 188 -10.98 -4.84 0.56
CA LYS A 188 -11.52 -6.19 0.50
C LYS A 188 -12.59 -6.43 1.58
N LYS A 189 -13.42 -7.46 1.36
CA LYS A 189 -14.36 -7.89 2.39
C LYS A 189 -13.58 -8.45 3.57
N ASP A 190 -13.84 -7.90 4.74
CA ASP A 190 -13.21 -8.28 6.00
C ASP A 190 -13.99 -9.41 6.68
N THR A 191 -13.29 -10.36 7.30
CA THR A 191 -13.86 -11.45 8.10
C THR A 191 -13.77 -11.18 9.59
N GLY A 192 -13.00 -10.17 10.01
CA GLY A 192 -12.69 -9.91 11.42
C GLY A 192 -11.74 -10.93 12.05
N LYS A 193 -11.08 -11.79 11.26
CA LYS A 193 -10.15 -12.83 11.71
C LYS A 193 -8.84 -12.82 10.93
N THR A 194 -8.48 -11.68 10.33
CA THR A 194 -7.24 -11.54 9.58
C THR A 194 -6.11 -11.14 10.50
N PHE A 195 -4.96 -11.81 10.35
CA PHE A 195 -3.72 -11.46 11.03
C PHE A 195 -2.85 -10.65 10.06
N TYR A 196 -2.73 -9.35 10.31
CA TYR A 196 -1.90 -8.43 9.54
C TYR A 196 -0.50 -8.34 10.15
N ILE A 197 0.53 -8.41 9.32
CA ILE A 197 1.93 -8.23 9.70
C ILE A 197 2.47 -7.03 8.92
N LEU A 198 2.94 -6.01 9.63
CA LEU A 198 3.54 -4.81 9.05
C LEU A 198 4.98 -4.66 9.56
N ASP A 199 5.90 -4.43 8.65
CA ASP A 199 7.31 -4.22 8.94
C ASP A 199 7.66 -2.75 8.71
N GLU A 200 8.00 -2.03 9.79
CA GLU A 200 8.35 -0.60 9.83
C GLU A 200 7.43 0.31 8.98
N PRO A 201 6.09 0.26 9.20
CA PRO A 201 5.15 0.99 8.35
C PRO A 201 5.25 2.51 8.43
N THR A 202 5.96 3.06 9.43
CA THR A 202 6.16 4.51 9.60
C THR A 202 7.39 5.04 8.88
N THR A 203 8.19 4.20 8.24
CA THR A 203 9.42 4.61 7.56
C THR A 203 9.14 5.65 6.48
N GLY A 204 9.80 6.82 6.60
CA GLY A 204 9.67 7.94 5.66
C GLY A 204 8.37 8.73 5.78
N LEU A 205 7.60 8.56 6.87
CA LEU A 205 6.37 9.31 7.14
C LEU A 205 6.64 10.57 7.95
N HIS A 206 5.87 11.61 7.65
CA HIS A 206 5.72 12.78 8.51
C HIS A 206 4.76 12.47 9.69
N PHE A 207 4.84 13.22 10.78
CA PHE A 207 4.02 12.98 11.99
C PHE A 207 2.52 12.88 11.71
N GLU A 208 1.99 13.71 10.81
CA GLU A 208 0.57 13.69 10.46
C GLU A 208 0.19 12.42 9.70
N ASP A 209 1.07 11.93 8.83
CA ASP A 209 0.85 10.68 8.10
C ASP A 209 0.89 9.46 9.04
N ILE A 210 1.73 9.51 10.11
CA ILE A 210 1.77 8.47 11.15
C ILE A 210 0.44 8.44 11.90
N ARG A 211 -0.12 9.60 12.24
CA ARG A 211 -1.42 9.69 12.91
C ARG A 211 -2.52 9.04 12.07
N VAL A 212 -2.57 9.41 10.78
CA VAL A 212 -3.55 8.84 9.83
C VAL A 212 -3.36 7.33 9.69
N LEU A 213 -2.12 6.84 9.60
CA LEU A 213 -1.82 5.40 9.54
C LEU A 213 -2.33 4.67 10.79
N LEU A 214 -2.08 5.21 11.99
CA LEU A 214 -2.54 4.61 13.23
C LEU A 214 -4.08 4.56 13.34
N GLU A 215 -4.78 5.58 12.87
CA GLU A 215 -6.25 5.56 12.78
C GLU A 215 -6.74 4.40 11.90
N VAL A 216 -6.10 4.19 10.76
CA VAL A 216 -6.41 3.09 9.85
C VAL A 216 -6.14 1.72 10.48
N LEU A 217 -5.01 1.56 11.17
CA LEU A 217 -4.66 0.31 11.86
C LEU A 217 -5.63 0.01 13.01
N ASN A 218 -6.02 1.03 13.79
CA ASN A 218 -7.03 0.89 14.83
C ASN A 218 -8.39 0.45 14.27
N LEU A 219 -8.82 1.00 13.13
CA LEU A 219 -10.04 0.54 12.45
C LEU A 219 -10.00 -0.94 12.04
N LEU A 220 -8.82 -1.48 11.69
CA LEU A 220 -8.66 -2.91 11.44
C LEU A 220 -8.84 -3.73 12.71
N VAL A 221 -8.27 -3.27 13.83
CA VAL A 221 -8.39 -3.93 15.14
C VAL A 221 -9.84 -3.89 15.64
N GLU A 222 -10.52 -2.74 15.53
CA GLU A 222 -11.93 -2.58 15.90
C GLU A 222 -12.87 -3.52 15.12
N LYS A 223 -12.51 -3.90 13.91
CA LYS A 223 -13.22 -4.90 13.12
C LYS A 223 -12.95 -6.34 13.55
N GLY A 224 -12.16 -6.57 14.59
CA GLY A 224 -11.84 -7.87 15.16
C GLY A 224 -10.55 -8.50 14.64
N ASN A 225 -9.81 -7.83 13.76
CA ASN A 225 -8.54 -8.34 13.24
C ASN A 225 -7.40 -8.19 14.25
N THR A 226 -6.34 -8.96 14.04
CA THR A 226 -5.09 -8.82 14.78
C THR A 226 -4.05 -8.14 13.93
N VAL A 227 -3.40 -7.11 14.48
CA VAL A 227 -2.34 -6.35 13.79
C VAL A 227 -1.03 -6.49 14.56
N LEU A 228 -0.04 -7.13 13.95
CA LEU A 228 1.33 -7.21 14.44
C LEU A 228 2.18 -6.19 13.68
N ILE A 229 2.83 -5.28 14.43
CA ILE A 229 3.68 -4.23 13.86
C ILE A 229 5.10 -4.43 14.40
N ILE A 230 6.08 -4.48 13.50
CA ILE A 230 7.49 -4.39 13.85
C ILE A 230 7.84 -2.91 13.74
N GLU A 231 8.13 -2.26 14.86
CA GLU A 231 8.34 -0.81 14.91
C GLU A 231 9.30 -0.38 16.03
N HIS A 232 9.90 0.78 15.83
CA HIS A 232 10.73 1.46 16.80
C HIS A 232 10.29 2.92 17.05
N ASN A 233 9.27 3.40 16.34
CA ASN A 233 8.71 4.73 16.48
C ASN A 233 7.89 4.83 17.78
N LEU A 234 8.27 5.75 18.67
CA LEU A 234 7.63 5.92 19.98
C LEU A 234 6.18 6.38 19.88
N ASP A 235 5.80 7.12 18.83
CA ASP A 235 4.41 7.53 18.62
C ASP A 235 3.48 6.36 18.33
N VAL A 236 4.02 5.29 17.70
CA VAL A 236 3.32 4.02 17.54
C VAL A 236 3.32 3.25 18.85
N LEU A 237 4.51 3.05 19.45
CA LEU A 237 4.67 2.20 20.64
C LEU A 237 3.82 2.64 21.83
N LYS A 238 3.52 3.92 21.96
CA LYS A 238 2.65 4.45 23.05
C LYS A 238 1.15 4.22 22.84
N GLN A 239 0.74 3.78 21.64
CA GLN A 239 -0.67 3.62 21.25
C GLN A 239 -1.08 2.16 21.01
N VAL A 240 -0.14 1.20 21.10
CA VAL A 240 -0.44 -0.21 20.92
C VAL A 240 -1.06 -0.82 22.18
N ASP A 241 -1.86 -1.87 22.01
CA ASP A 241 -2.48 -2.59 23.14
C ASP A 241 -1.46 -3.45 23.89
N TYR A 242 -0.45 -3.98 23.19
CA TYR A 242 0.54 -4.89 23.75
C TYR A 242 1.89 -4.75 23.06
N LEU A 243 2.96 -4.68 23.86
CA LEU A 243 4.35 -4.61 23.42
C LEU A 243 5.09 -5.90 23.72
N ILE A 244 5.93 -6.32 22.78
CA ILE A 244 6.93 -7.38 22.95
C ILE A 244 8.28 -6.76 22.59
N ASP A 245 9.11 -6.46 23.59
CA ASP A 245 10.42 -5.88 23.39
C ASP A 245 11.49 -6.96 23.32
N ILE A 246 12.27 -6.95 22.24
CA ILE A 246 13.31 -7.94 21.94
C ILE A 246 14.69 -7.27 22.04
N GLY A 247 15.54 -7.80 22.91
CA GLY A 247 16.85 -7.24 23.18
C GLY A 247 17.76 -8.23 23.91
N PRO A 248 18.65 -7.74 24.83
CA PRO A 248 18.94 -6.32 25.12
C PRO A 248 19.71 -5.64 23.98
N GLU A 249 20.59 -6.38 23.29
CA GLU A 249 21.47 -5.91 22.23
C GLU A 249 21.04 -6.49 20.87
N GLY A 250 21.79 -6.19 19.81
CA GLY A 250 21.65 -6.80 18.49
C GLY A 250 22.55 -8.03 18.30
N GLY A 251 22.31 -8.80 17.22
CA GLY A 251 23.14 -9.93 16.82
C GLY A 251 23.14 -11.07 17.85
N GLN A 252 24.33 -11.61 18.16
CA GLN A 252 24.47 -12.78 19.05
C GLN A 252 24.08 -12.52 20.51
N GLN A 253 24.08 -11.27 20.95
CA GLN A 253 23.72 -10.88 22.32
C GLN A 253 22.26 -10.41 22.44
N GLY A 254 21.51 -10.48 21.35
CA GLY A 254 20.09 -10.08 21.27
C GLY A 254 19.15 -11.25 21.05
N GLY A 255 17.94 -10.93 20.61
CA GLY A 255 16.93 -11.91 20.25
C GLY A 255 16.20 -12.54 21.43
N GLN A 256 16.31 -11.98 22.63
CA GLN A 256 15.58 -12.42 23.81
C GLN A 256 14.44 -11.44 24.14
N ILE A 257 13.36 -11.95 24.68
CA ILE A 257 12.27 -11.11 25.17
C ILE A 257 12.73 -10.46 26.48
N VAL A 258 12.86 -9.13 26.51
CA VAL A 258 13.31 -8.37 27.68
C VAL A 258 12.17 -7.70 28.44
N ALA A 259 11.05 -7.43 27.76
CA ALA A 259 9.83 -6.94 28.37
C ALA A 259 8.60 -7.30 27.53
N THR A 260 7.46 -7.53 28.19
CA THR A 260 6.15 -7.70 27.52
C THR A 260 5.08 -7.06 28.39
N GLY A 261 4.00 -6.59 27.78
CA GLY A 261 2.86 -5.99 28.46
C GLY A 261 2.31 -4.77 27.73
N THR A 262 1.41 -4.05 28.35
CA THR A 262 0.96 -2.75 27.85
C THR A 262 2.12 -1.74 27.87
N PRO A 263 2.05 -0.63 27.12
CA PRO A 263 3.07 0.42 27.18
C PRO A 263 3.35 0.88 28.63
N GLU A 264 2.31 1.00 29.44
CA GLU A 264 2.41 1.42 30.86
C GLU A 264 3.10 0.36 31.73
N GLU A 265 2.98 -0.91 31.41
CA GLU A 265 3.68 -1.98 32.14
C GLU A 265 5.15 -2.07 31.72
N VAL A 266 5.42 -1.99 30.41
CA VAL A 266 6.77 -2.10 29.86
C VAL A 266 7.72 -1.00 30.35
N ILE A 267 7.24 0.23 30.60
CA ILE A 267 8.08 1.33 31.13
C ILE A 267 8.71 1.07 32.50
N HIS A 268 8.27 0.03 33.20
CA HIS A 268 8.84 -0.38 34.48
C HIS A 268 9.98 -1.40 34.34
N SER A 269 10.25 -1.91 33.13
CA SER A 269 11.35 -2.83 32.89
C SER A 269 12.71 -2.09 32.96
N ASN A 270 13.63 -2.62 33.78
CA ASN A 270 14.99 -2.11 33.87
C ASN A 270 15.93 -2.70 32.80
N GLN A 271 15.49 -3.72 32.09
CA GLN A 271 16.29 -4.41 31.06
C GLN A 271 15.98 -3.90 29.63
N SER A 272 14.91 -3.16 29.47
CA SER A 272 14.43 -2.68 28.18
C SER A 272 14.96 -1.25 27.93
N HIS A 273 15.71 -1.11 26.82
CA HIS A 273 16.10 0.24 26.34
C HIS A 273 14.86 1.02 25.87
N THR A 274 13.93 0.35 25.19
CA THR A 274 12.66 0.93 24.76
C THR A 274 11.88 1.53 25.92
N ALA A 275 11.82 0.84 27.06
CA ALA A 275 11.13 1.31 28.27
C ALA A 275 11.63 2.68 28.74
N HIS A 276 12.95 2.92 28.68
CA HIS A 276 13.54 4.18 29.09
C HIS A 276 13.07 5.38 28.26
N PHE A 277 12.99 5.22 26.94
CA PHE A 277 12.53 6.27 26.03
C PHE A 277 11.01 6.44 26.08
N LEU A 278 10.27 5.33 26.08
CA LEU A 278 8.81 5.31 26.13
C LEU A 278 8.29 5.99 27.42
N LYS A 279 8.94 5.78 28.56
CA LYS A 279 8.60 6.45 29.83
C LYS A 279 8.65 7.96 29.70
N LYS A 280 9.67 8.51 29.03
CA LYS A 280 9.81 9.96 28.84
C LYS A 280 8.68 10.52 27.98
N GLU A 281 8.29 9.81 26.92
CA GLU A 281 7.22 10.25 26.04
C GLU A 281 5.84 10.16 26.70
N LEU A 282 5.55 9.11 27.46
CA LEU A 282 4.28 8.99 28.20
C LEU A 282 4.12 10.04 29.30
N ILE A 283 5.22 10.46 29.95
CA ILE A 283 5.18 11.56 30.94
C ILE A 283 4.88 12.89 30.25
N LYS A 284 5.52 13.18 29.12
CA LYS A 284 5.25 14.42 28.34
C LYS A 284 3.79 14.47 27.87
N SER A 285 3.25 13.35 27.37
CA SER A 285 1.86 13.28 26.91
C SER A 285 0.85 13.60 28.03
N LYS A 286 1.13 13.15 29.27
CA LYS A 286 0.28 13.42 30.43
C LYS A 286 0.38 14.86 30.94
N GLN A 287 1.44 15.60 30.60
CA GLN A 287 1.60 17.01 30.96
C GLN A 287 0.94 17.98 29.98
N LEU A 288 0.63 17.50 28.77
CA LEU A 288 0.02 18.27 27.69
C LEU A 288 -1.50 18.02 27.53
N ALA A 289 -2.06 17.04 28.23
CA ALA A 289 -3.49 16.72 28.31
C ALA A 289 -4.12 17.36 29.54
#